data_6897075d75c1cd533b978c65e7f682b4
#
_entry.id   6897075d75c1cd533b978c65e7f682b4
#
_cell.length_a   1.000
_cell.length_b   1.000
_cell.length_c   1.000
_cell.angle_alpha   90.00
_cell.angle_beta   90.00
_cell.angle_gamma   90.00
#
_symmetry.space_group_name_H-M   'P 1'
#
loop_
_entity.id
_entity.type
_entity.pdbx_description
1 polymer ?
#
loop_
_entity_poly.entity_id
_entity_poly.type
_entity_poly.pdbx_seq_one_letter_code
_entity_poly.pdbx_strand_id
1 'polypeptide(L)'
;VQTCALPISFWGRRVLKTDVKELAYSWINHKILFAQRWGYSGKGQSKEEKQKQLDEVLWPTYERVKADIERLGLFEPTLIYGYYPARSHENELYLFDEKEGYFSEEQVCRESVEVAKARAIKVFDFPRQNRAPYRSLSDFIHSERHDVLALTCVSAGAKFSAYEKELYDAGNFTEYFFVHGLGVELAEALAEIVHKQIRLDLGIAEHEGHSLRDVQMKRYHGCRYSFGYPACPALEDTKVIFDLLKPEEFGIHLSETFQIHPEQSTTAIVMHHKEALYFNV
;
A
#
# COMPACT_ATOMS: atom_id res chain seq x y z
N VAL A 1 14.57 2.31 -22.62
CA VAL A 1 13.60 1.65 -23.50
C VAL A 1 12.92 0.57 -22.68
N GLN A 2 11.73 0.84 -22.17
CA GLN A 2 10.94 -0.15 -21.46
C GLN A 2 10.35 -1.12 -22.48
N THR A 3 10.49 -2.42 -22.23
CA THR A 3 10.01 -3.49 -23.09
C THR A 3 8.49 -3.46 -23.20
N CYS A 4 7.99 -3.71 -24.39
CA CYS A 4 6.60 -3.53 -24.82
C CYS A 4 5.56 -4.50 -24.24
N ALA A 5 5.92 -5.48 -23.46
CA ALA A 5 4.97 -6.40 -22.83
C ALA A 5 5.35 -6.56 -21.35
N LEU A 6 4.50 -6.05 -20.47
CA LEU A 6 4.60 -6.37 -19.06
C LEU A 6 4.13 -7.82 -18.86
N PRO A 7 4.90 -8.65 -18.15
CA PRO A 7 4.63 -10.10 -18.07
C PRO A 7 3.53 -10.46 -17.08
N ILE A 8 2.50 -9.60 -16.93
CA ILE A 8 1.37 -9.91 -16.06
C ILE A 8 0.57 -11.09 -16.62
N SER A 9 0.24 -12.03 -15.76
CA SER A 9 -0.48 -13.25 -16.12
C SER A 9 -2.01 -13.13 -16.04
N PHE A 10 -2.52 -11.98 -15.58
CA PHE A 10 -3.95 -11.73 -15.41
C PHE A 10 -4.27 -10.23 -15.39
N TRP A 11 -5.50 -9.89 -15.72
CA TRP A 11 -6.10 -8.59 -15.49
C TRP A 11 -7.19 -8.70 -14.43
N GLY A 12 -7.55 -7.59 -13.81
CA GLY A 12 -8.56 -7.55 -12.76
C GLY A 12 -8.03 -7.98 -11.39
N ARG A 13 -8.95 -8.34 -10.51
CA ARG A 13 -8.72 -8.62 -9.09
C ARG A 13 -8.14 -10.02 -8.84
N ARG A 14 -7.24 -10.10 -7.86
CA ARG A 14 -6.78 -11.34 -7.24
C ARG A 14 -6.64 -11.20 -5.73
N VAL A 15 -6.92 -12.28 -5.01
CA VAL A 15 -6.64 -12.41 -3.58
C VAL A 15 -5.38 -13.25 -3.42
N LEU A 16 -4.41 -12.74 -2.69
CA LEU A 16 -3.18 -13.49 -2.38
C LEU A 16 -3.48 -14.50 -1.28
N LYS A 17 -3.59 -15.77 -1.67
CA LYS A 17 -3.85 -16.91 -0.76
C LYS A 17 -2.52 -17.55 -0.34
N THR A 18 -1.84 -16.94 0.58
CA THR A 18 -0.59 -17.46 1.15
C THR A 18 -0.62 -17.21 2.64
N ASP A 19 -0.07 -18.12 3.44
CA ASP A 19 0.14 -17.83 4.86
C ASP A 19 1.25 -16.79 4.97
N VAL A 20 0.85 -15.56 5.28
CA VAL A 20 1.73 -14.40 5.33
C VAL A 20 1.99 -13.93 6.76
N LYS A 21 1.46 -14.63 7.78
CA LYS A 21 1.53 -14.15 9.17
C LYS A 21 2.98 -14.01 9.64
N GLU A 22 3.75 -15.08 9.55
CA GLU A 22 5.17 -15.06 9.93
C GLU A 22 5.98 -14.07 9.06
N LEU A 23 5.68 -14.03 7.76
CA LEU A 23 6.32 -13.08 6.86
C LEU A 23 6.01 -11.64 7.25
N ALA A 24 4.76 -11.32 7.59
CA ALA A 24 4.36 -9.98 8.03
C ALA A 24 5.12 -9.56 9.31
N TYR A 25 5.19 -10.43 10.31
CA TYR A 25 5.99 -10.15 11.51
C TYR A 25 7.48 -9.94 11.20
N SER A 26 8.03 -10.70 10.27
CA SER A 26 9.45 -10.55 9.87
C SER A 26 9.73 -9.25 9.10
N TRP A 27 8.69 -8.60 8.55
CA TRP A 27 8.81 -7.36 7.77
C TRP A 27 8.46 -6.10 8.56
N ILE A 28 8.09 -6.24 9.83
CA ILE A 28 7.82 -5.09 10.71
C ILE A 28 9.07 -4.20 10.80
N ASN A 29 8.85 -2.91 10.66
CA ASN A 29 9.88 -1.91 10.93
C ASN A 29 9.91 -1.56 12.42
N HIS A 30 10.63 -2.38 13.22
CA HIS A 30 10.71 -2.18 14.67
C HIS A 30 11.20 -0.78 15.08
N LYS A 31 12.03 -0.15 14.25
CA LYS A 31 12.46 1.22 14.51
C LYS A 31 11.30 2.21 14.44
N ILE A 32 10.43 2.06 13.43
CA ILE A 32 9.21 2.90 13.31
C ILE A 32 8.23 2.52 14.41
N LEU A 33 8.00 1.23 14.64
CA LEU A 33 7.13 0.75 15.71
C LEU A 33 7.50 1.39 17.05
N PHE A 34 8.74 1.24 17.48
CA PHE A 34 9.17 1.72 18.78
C PHE A 34 9.22 3.26 18.86
N ALA A 35 9.78 3.92 17.84
CA ALA A 35 9.99 5.37 17.90
C ALA A 35 8.75 6.19 17.56
N GLN A 36 7.97 5.78 16.56
CA GLN A 36 6.85 6.58 16.05
C GLN A 36 5.51 6.09 16.59
N ARG A 37 5.28 4.76 16.61
CA ARG A 37 4.00 4.21 17.07
C ARG A 37 3.92 4.15 18.60
N TRP A 38 4.99 3.70 19.25
CA TRP A 38 5.04 3.57 20.72
C TRP A 38 5.71 4.77 21.42
N GLY A 39 6.13 5.80 20.68
CA GLY A 39 6.61 7.06 21.21
C GLY A 39 7.99 7.05 21.87
N TYR A 40 8.77 5.97 21.71
CA TYR A 40 10.10 5.84 22.32
C TYR A 40 11.20 6.44 21.44
N SER A 41 11.30 7.74 21.41
CA SER A 41 12.28 8.44 20.55
C SER A 41 13.73 8.35 21.04
N GLY A 42 13.94 8.03 22.32
CA GLY A 42 15.26 8.04 22.96
C GLY A 42 15.95 9.42 22.98
N LYS A 43 15.20 10.50 22.81
CA LYS A 43 15.75 11.85 22.79
C LYS A 43 16.38 12.20 24.13
N GLY A 44 17.65 12.64 24.13
CA GLY A 44 18.39 13.00 25.34
C GLY A 44 19.06 11.84 26.07
N GLN A 45 18.88 10.59 25.61
CA GLN A 45 19.50 9.40 26.22
C GLN A 45 20.86 9.07 25.62
N SER A 46 21.75 8.51 26.43
CA SER A 46 23.02 7.91 25.98
C SER A 46 22.77 6.66 25.13
N LYS A 47 23.82 6.14 24.50
CA LYS A 47 23.75 4.88 23.72
C LYS A 47 23.39 3.68 24.60
N GLU A 48 23.98 3.63 25.80
CA GLU A 48 23.78 2.60 26.79
C GLU A 48 22.34 2.60 27.33
N GLU A 49 21.80 3.78 27.64
CA GLU A 49 20.42 3.93 28.10
C GLU A 49 19.41 3.50 27.03
N LYS A 50 19.65 3.89 25.76
CA LYS A 50 18.82 3.44 24.64
C LYS A 50 18.84 1.93 24.46
N GLN A 51 20.04 1.31 24.53
CA GLN A 51 20.16 -0.13 24.40
C GLN A 51 19.46 -0.84 25.56
N LYS A 52 19.66 -0.37 26.79
CA LYS A 52 18.97 -0.90 27.96
C LYS A 52 17.44 -0.81 27.83
N GLN A 53 16.92 0.32 27.34
CA GLN A 53 15.48 0.48 27.11
C GLN A 53 14.95 -0.47 26.02
N LEU A 54 15.73 -0.68 24.95
CA LEU A 54 15.39 -1.67 23.92
C LEU A 54 15.30 -3.08 24.51
N ASP A 55 16.32 -3.50 25.26
CA ASP A 55 16.45 -4.88 25.74
C ASP A 55 15.50 -5.19 26.91
N GLU A 56 15.30 -4.25 27.84
CA GLU A 56 14.53 -4.46 29.05
C GLU A 56 13.04 -4.10 28.93
N VAL A 57 12.68 -3.24 27.97
CA VAL A 57 11.29 -2.73 27.85
C VAL A 57 10.69 -3.02 26.50
N LEU A 58 11.31 -2.58 25.39
CA LEU A 58 10.65 -2.55 24.10
C LEU A 58 10.53 -3.94 23.47
N TRP A 59 11.61 -4.73 23.46
CA TRP A 59 11.58 -6.09 22.95
C TRP A 59 10.67 -7.00 23.80
N PRO A 60 10.75 -7.01 25.14
CA PRO A 60 9.81 -7.79 25.95
C PRO A 60 8.35 -7.39 25.75
N THR A 61 8.08 -6.09 25.58
CA THR A 61 6.71 -5.61 25.27
C THR A 61 6.24 -6.11 23.91
N TYR A 62 7.09 -6.03 22.88
CA TYR A 62 6.78 -6.52 21.54
C TYR A 62 6.46 -8.01 21.54
N GLU A 63 7.30 -8.84 22.14
CA GLU A 63 7.10 -10.28 22.20
C GLU A 63 5.83 -10.65 22.97
N ARG A 64 5.53 -9.94 24.06
CA ARG A 64 4.30 -10.14 24.82
C ARG A 64 3.07 -9.78 23.98
N VAL A 65 3.05 -8.60 23.36
CA VAL A 65 1.90 -8.15 22.55
C VAL A 65 1.71 -9.05 21.34
N LYS A 66 2.80 -9.46 20.67
CA LYS A 66 2.76 -10.43 19.58
C LYS A 66 2.13 -11.75 20.05
N ALA A 67 2.60 -12.30 21.17
CA ALA A 67 2.09 -13.56 21.72
C ALA A 67 0.58 -13.46 22.09
N ASP A 68 0.13 -12.33 22.61
CA ASP A 68 -1.29 -12.09 22.89
C ASP A 68 -2.13 -12.03 21.61
N ILE A 69 -1.67 -11.34 20.57
CA ILE A 69 -2.33 -11.29 19.26
C ILE A 69 -2.45 -12.69 18.65
N GLU A 70 -1.41 -13.50 18.74
CA GLU A 70 -1.40 -14.88 18.24
C GLU A 70 -2.34 -15.78 19.06
N ARG A 71 -2.22 -15.75 20.39
CA ARG A 71 -3.05 -16.53 21.31
C ARG A 71 -4.55 -16.23 21.17
N LEU A 72 -4.90 -14.96 20.95
CA LEU A 72 -6.28 -14.51 20.77
C LEU A 72 -6.77 -14.66 19.33
N GLY A 73 -5.90 -15.01 18.39
CA GLY A 73 -6.22 -15.18 16.98
C GLY A 73 -6.71 -13.89 16.31
N LEU A 74 -6.13 -12.74 16.70
CA LEU A 74 -6.59 -11.43 16.25
C LEU A 74 -6.14 -11.12 14.81
N PHE A 75 -4.97 -11.60 14.42
CA PHE A 75 -4.38 -11.32 13.12
C PHE A 75 -4.92 -12.26 12.06
N GLU A 76 -5.86 -11.76 11.27
CA GLU A 76 -6.50 -12.46 10.15
C GLU A 76 -6.28 -11.66 8.86
N PRO A 77 -5.07 -11.73 8.27
CA PRO A 77 -4.70 -10.86 7.17
C PRO A 77 -5.49 -11.15 5.90
N THR A 78 -5.92 -10.09 5.23
CA THR A 78 -6.51 -10.11 3.89
C THR A 78 -5.66 -9.27 2.96
N LEU A 79 -5.27 -9.84 1.81
CA LEU A 79 -4.43 -9.19 0.81
C LEU A 79 -5.09 -9.31 -0.56
N ILE A 80 -5.54 -8.18 -1.09
CA ILE A 80 -6.21 -8.06 -2.36
C ILE A 80 -5.42 -7.12 -3.25
N TYR A 81 -5.22 -7.49 -4.51
CA TYR A 81 -4.61 -6.63 -5.50
C TYR A 81 -5.17 -6.91 -6.90
N GLY A 82 -4.91 -6.04 -7.82
CA GLY A 82 -5.36 -6.24 -9.20
C GLY A 82 -4.62 -5.33 -10.16
N TYR A 83 -4.67 -5.69 -11.44
CA TYR A 83 -4.07 -4.96 -12.53
C TYR A 83 -5.15 -4.44 -13.46
N TYR A 84 -5.01 -3.18 -13.83
CA TYR A 84 -5.95 -2.49 -14.71
C TYR A 84 -5.17 -1.71 -15.77
N PRO A 85 -5.65 -1.69 -17.02
CA PRO A 85 -5.03 -0.87 -18.05
C PRO A 85 -5.16 0.59 -17.69
N ALA A 86 -4.09 1.35 -17.92
CA ALA A 86 -4.08 2.78 -17.67
C ALA A 86 -3.31 3.53 -18.75
N ARG A 87 -3.65 4.80 -18.94
CA ARG A 87 -2.95 5.72 -19.84
C ARG A 87 -2.95 7.11 -19.21
N SER A 88 -1.90 7.89 -19.42
CA SER A 88 -1.85 9.26 -18.95
C SER A 88 -1.96 10.29 -20.08
N HIS A 89 -2.41 11.48 -19.71
CA HIS A 89 -2.31 12.69 -20.54
C HIS A 89 -2.21 13.91 -19.63
N GLU A 90 -1.13 14.66 -19.75
CA GLU A 90 -0.81 15.79 -18.87
C GLU A 90 -0.85 15.40 -17.39
N ASN A 91 -1.79 15.93 -16.61
CA ASN A 91 -2.00 15.60 -15.19
C ASN A 91 -3.05 14.51 -14.97
N GLU A 92 -3.76 14.12 -16.04
CA GLU A 92 -4.80 13.12 -15.96
C GLU A 92 -4.26 11.71 -16.14
N LEU A 93 -4.85 10.76 -15.40
CA LEU A 93 -4.65 9.32 -15.58
C LEU A 93 -6.00 8.67 -15.83
N TYR A 94 -6.11 8.00 -16.96
CA TYR A 94 -7.29 7.25 -17.39
C TYR A 94 -7.13 5.80 -16.95
N LEU A 95 -8.08 5.29 -16.21
CA LEU A 95 -8.16 3.89 -15.80
C LEU A 95 -9.25 3.21 -16.62
N PHE A 96 -8.94 2.02 -17.15
CA PHE A 96 -9.85 1.27 -18.00
C PHE A 96 -10.32 -0.03 -17.34
N ASP A 97 -11.43 -0.58 -17.84
CA ASP A 97 -11.92 -1.90 -17.43
C ASP A 97 -10.87 -2.99 -17.74
N GLU A 98 -10.82 -4.00 -16.89
CA GLU A 98 -9.86 -5.11 -17.03
C GLU A 98 -9.96 -5.82 -18.40
N LYS A 99 -11.15 -5.82 -19.02
CA LYS A 99 -11.38 -6.43 -20.34
C LYS A 99 -10.67 -5.71 -21.46
N GLU A 100 -10.26 -4.46 -21.23
CA GLU A 100 -9.53 -3.66 -22.21
C GLU A 100 -8.02 -3.91 -22.19
N GLY A 101 -7.51 -4.73 -21.27
CA GLY A 101 -6.08 -5.01 -21.09
C GLY A 101 -5.40 -5.77 -22.24
N TYR A 102 -6.15 -6.20 -23.23
CA TYR A 102 -5.65 -7.01 -24.35
C TYR A 102 -5.51 -6.23 -25.66
N PHE A 103 -5.53 -4.91 -25.64
CA PHE A 103 -5.33 -4.12 -26.85
C PHE A 103 -3.92 -4.29 -27.43
N SER A 104 -3.84 -4.47 -28.75
CA SER A 104 -2.57 -4.44 -29.46
C SER A 104 -1.98 -3.02 -29.44
N GLU A 105 -0.64 -2.90 -29.49
CA GLU A 105 0.05 -1.60 -29.56
C GLU A 105 -0.48 -0.72 -30.70
N GLU A 106 -0.86 -1.30 -31.84
CA GLU A 106 -1.43 -0.56 -32.97
C GLU A 106 -2.77 0.10 -32.68
N GLN A 107 -3.60 -0.53 -31.85
CA GLN A 107 -4.93 0.01 -31.48
C GLN A 107 -4.80 1.19 -30.51
N VAL A 108 -3.85 1.14 -29.61
CA VAL A 108 -3.61 2.17 -28.59
C VAL A 108 -2.95 3.41 -29.16
N CYS A 109 -1.97 3.26 -30.05
CA CYS A 109 -1.27 4.38 -30.68
C CYS A 109 -2.13 5.24 -31.61
N ARG A 110 -3.33 4.78 -31.96
CA ARG A 110 -4.26 5.49 -32.87
C ARG A 110 -5.43 6.15 -32.17
N GLU A 111 -5.60 5.91 -30.89
CA GLU A 111 -6.73 6.46 -30.14
C GLU A 111 -6.45 7.90 -29.69
N SER A 112 -7.36 8.82 -30.02
CA SER A 112 -7.26 10.18 -29.52
C SER A 112 -7.48 10.23 -27.99
N VAL A 113 -6.99 11.30 -27.37
CA VAL A 113 -7.16 11.53 -25.92
C VAL A 113 -8.63 11.59 -25.53
N GLU A 114 -9.47 12.23 -26.35
CA GLU A 114 -10.91 12.37 -26.11
C GLU A 114 -11.60 11.00 -26.11
N VAL A 115 -11.24 10.11 -27.03
CA VAL A 115 -11.78 8.74 -27.09
C VAL A 115 -11.31 7.93 -25.89
N ALA A 116 -10.03 7.98 -25.55
CA ALA A 116 -9.49 7.32 -24.36
C ALA A 116 -10.19 7.79 -23.08
N LYS A 117 -10.35 9.09 -22.91
CA LYS A 117 -11.06 9.70 -21.77
C LYS A 117 -12.51 9.27 -21.68
N ALA A 118 -13.22 9.20 -22.82
CA ALA A 118 -14.62 8.77 -22.85
C ALA A 118 -14.84 7.29 -22.50
N ARG A 119 -13.83 6.44 -22.71
CA ARG A 119 -13.83 4.99 -22.37
C ARG A 119 -13.37 4.70 -20.95
N ALA A 120 -12.66 5.63 -20.32
CA ALA A 120 -12.13 5.42 -18.99
C ALA A 120 -13.27 5.20 -17.98
N ILE A 121 -13.14 4.17 -17.15
CA ILE A 121 -14.05 3.92 -16.02
C ILE A 121 -13.80 4.92 -14.89
N LYS A 122 -12.61 5.52 -14.86
CA LYS A 122 -12.24 6.61 -13.97
C LYS A 122 -11.15 7.47 -14.61
N VAL A 123 -11.27 8.76 -14.42
CA VAL A 123 -10.22 9.75 -14.68
C VAL A 123 -9.76 10.30 -13.34
N PHE A 124 -8.46 10.15 -13.06
CA PHE A 124 -7.83 10.82 -11.93
C PHE A 124 -7.16 12.11 -12.44
N ASP A 125 -7.25 13.18 -11.68
CA ASP A 125 -6.52 14.43 -11.91
C ASP A 125 -5.51 14.60 -10.77
N PHE A 126 -4.23 14.41 -11.08
CA PHE A 126 -3.16 14.47 -10.09
C PHE A 126 -2.46 15.82 -10.11
N PRO A 127 -2.29 16.48 -8.96
CA PRO A 127 -1.58 17.74 -8.90
C PRO A 127 -0.14 17.60 -9.34
N ARG A 128 0.39 18.67 -9.94
CA ARG A 128 1.78 18.75 -10.35
C ARG A 128 2.57 19.64 -9.41
N GLN A 129 3.81 19.25 -9.10
CA GLN A 129 4.72 20.08 -8.32
C GLN A 129 4.90 21.46 -8.94
N ASN A 130 4.93 22.49 -8.11
CA ASN A 130 5.17 23.87 -8.50
C ASN A 130 6.67 24.24 -8.61
N ARG A 131 7.56 23.29 -8.34
CA ARG A 131 9.04 23.41 -8.40
C ARG A 131 9.66 22.19 -9.09
N ALA A 132 10.85 22.39 -9.63
CA ALA A 132 11.59 21.30 -10.26
C ALA A 132 11.72 20.07 -9.34
N PRO A 133 11.51 18.85 -9.89
CA PRO A 133 11.37 18.51 -11.30
C PRO A 133 9.92 18.55 -11.86
N TYR A 134 8.97 19.21 -11.20
CA TYR A 134 7.58 19.40 -11.65
C TYR A 134 6.82 18.08 -11.86
N ARG A 135 6.99 17.10 -10.97
CA ARG A 135 6.36 15.77 -11.06
C ARG A 135 4.87 15.83 -10.80
N SER A 136 4.12 15.03 -11.56
CA SER A 136 2.78 14.53 -11.25
C SER A 136 2.80 13.01 -11.23
N LEU A 137 1.83 12.35 -10.57
CA LEU A 137 1.73 10.89 -10.61
C LEU A 137 1.45 10.38 -12.03
N SER A 138 0.75 11.14 -12.85
CA SER A 138 0.51 10.81 -14.26
C SER A 138 1.79 10.58 -15.08
N ASP A 139 2.92 11.23 -14.71
CA ASP A 139 4.20 11.07 -15.40
C ASP A 139 4.79 9.65 -15.28
N PHE A 140 4.29 8.84 -14.35
CA PHE A 140 4.74 7.47 -14.13
C PHE A 140 3.95 6.41 -14.92
N ILE A 141 2.99 6.83 -15.74
CA ILE A 141 2.18 6.00 -16.62
C ILE A 141 2.38 6.48 -18.06
N HIS A 142 2.42 5.54 -19.01
CA HIS A 142 2.59 5.89 -20.41
C HIS A 142 1.48 6.76 -20.98
N SER A 143 1.85 7.77 -21.78
CA SER A 143 0.89 8.68 -22.46
C SER A 143 0.48 8.20 -23.86
N GLU A 144 1.33 7.41 -24.53
CA GLU A 144 1.13 7.02 -25.94
C GLU A 144 0.56 5.61 -26.11
N ARG A 145 0.55 4.81 -25.04
CA ARG A 145 0.05 3.44 -25.05
C ARG A 145 -0.55 3.07 -23.69
N HIS A 146 -1.29 1.97 -23.66
CA HIS A 146 -1.73 1.40 -22.39
C HIS A 146 -0.53 0.92 -21.57
N ASP A 147 -0.60 1.22 -20.31
CA ASP A 147 0.31 0.80 -19.27
C ASP A 147 -0.50 0.05 -18.20
N VAL A 148 0.14 -0.36 -17.12
CA VAL A 148 -0.49 -1.08 -16.02
C VAL A 148 -0.50 -0.22 -14.77
N LEU A 149 -1.70 0.00 -14.22
CA LEU A 149 -1.87 0.48 -12.85
C LEU A 149 -2.25 -0.70 -11.97
N ALA A 150 -1.49 -0.93 -10.89
CA ALA A 150 -1.90 -1.89 -9.89
C ALA A 150 -2.64 -1.20 -8.75
N LEU A 151 -3.68 -1.88 -8.25
CA LEU A 151 -4.48 -1.45 -7.11
C LEU A 151 -4.28 -2.45 -5.98
N THR A 152 -4.24 -1.99 -4.73
CA THR A 152 -4.07 -2.84 -3.56
C THR A 152 -5.04 -2.47 -2.45
N CYS A 153 -5.49 -3.50 -1.71
CA CYS A 153 -6.21 -3.34 -0.45
C CYS A 153 -5.75 -4.45 0.50
N VAL A 154 -5.27 -4.09 1.67
CA VAL A 154 -4.85 -5.04 2.70
C VAL A 154 -5.46 -4.68 4.04
N SER A 155 -5.64 -5.70 4.89
CA SER A 155 -6.17 -5.55 6.24
C SER A 155 -5.54 -6.55 7.20
N ALA A 156 -5.30 -6.15 8.45
CA ALA A 156 -4.91 -7.05 9.53
C ALA A 156 -6.10 -7.86 10.11
N GLY A 157 -7.34 -7.47 9.76
CA GLY A 157 -8.56 -8.18 10.09
C GLY A 157 -9.45 -7.49 11.13
N ALA A 158 -10.75 -7.80 11.09
CA ALA A 158 -11.77 -7.16 11.92
C ALA A 158 -11.62 -7.47 13.42
N LYS A 159 -11.13 -8.66 13.78
CA LYS A 159 -10.90 -9.03 15.18
C LYS A 159 -9.87 -8.15 15.86
N PHE A 160 -8.88 -7.67 15.09
CA PHE A 160 -7.86 -6.77 15.58
C PHE A 160 -8.49 -5.44 16.05
N SER A 161 -9.26 -4.79 15.19
CA SER A 161 -9.96 -3.54 15.51
C SER A 161 -11.00 -3.72 16.63
N ALA A 162 -11.69 -4.87 16.68
CA ALA A 162 -12.63 -5.16 17.75
C ALA A 162 -11.93 -5.23 19.13
N TYR A 163 -10.80 -5.91 19.20
CA TYR A 163 -10.01 -6.01 20.43
C TYR A 163 -9.44 -4.64 20.86
N GLU A 164 -8.97 -3.84 19.94
CA GLU A 164 -8.54 -2.47 20.24
C GLU A 164 -9.66 -1.64 20.85
N LYS A 165 -10.87 -1.76 20.29
CA LYS A 165 -12.03 -1.07 20.84
C LYS A 165 -12.37 -1.55 22.26
N GLU A 166 -12.30 -2.85 22.53
CA GLU A 166 -12.50 -3.41 23.89
C GLU A 166 -11.49 -2.83 24.89
N LEU A 167 -10.21 -2.74 24.50
CA LEU A 167 -9.17 -2.15 25.35
C LEU A 167 -9.43 -0.67 25.63
N TYR A 168 -9.83 0.07 24.61
CA TYR A 168 -10.16 1.48 24.74
C TYR A 168 -11.37 1.72 25.63
N ASP A 169 -12.46 0.99 25.41
CA ASP A 169 -13.69 1.10 26.19
C ASP A 169 -13.49 0.67 27.66
N ALA A 170 -12.58 -0.26 27.92
CA ALA A 170 -12.16 -0.66 29.26
C ALA A 170 -11.23 0.33 29.97
N GLY A 171 -10.79 1.41 29.28
CA GLY A 171 -9.84 2.37 29.82
C GLY A 171 -8.39 1.86 29.89
N ASN A 172 -8.09 0.74 29.23
CA ASN A 172 -6.74 0.17 29.17
C ASN A 172 -5.93 0.81 28.04
N PHE A 173 -5.71 2.12 28.13
CA PHE A 173 -5.09 2.91 27.08
C PHE A 173 -3.64 2.53 26.77
N THR A 174 -2.90 2.05 27.76
CA THR A 174 -1.50 1.62 27.56
C THR A 174 -1.45 0.40 26.64
N GLU A 175 -2.27 -0.60 26.92
CA GLU A 175 -2.33 -1.81 26.11
C GLU A 175 -2.91 -1.52 24.72
N TYR A 176 -4.01 -0.75 24.67
CA TYR A 176 -4.55 -0.23 23.42
C TYR A 176 -3.46 0.39 22.53
N PHE A 177 -2.61 1.25 23.11
CA PHE A 177 -1.56 1.95 22.37
C PHE A 177 -0.51 0.99 21.79
N PHE A 178 -0.13 -0.04 22.54
CA PHE A 178 0.82 -1.04 22.06
C PHE A 178 0.21 -1.93 20.96
N VAL A 179 -1.01 -2.41 21.17
CA VAL A 179 -1.72 -3.25 20.20
C VAL A 179 -1.99 -2.47 18.91
N HIS A 180 -2.51 -1.25 19.03
CA HIS A 180 -2.77 -0.37 17.89
C HIS A 180 -1.50 -0.10 17.07
N GLY A 181 -0.41 0.29 17.73
CA GLY A 181 0.85 0.54 17.05
C GLY A 181 1.39 -0.66 16.29
N LEU A 182 1.27 -1.87 16.87
CA LEU A 182 1.69 -3.11 16.20
C LEU A 182 0.76 -3.45 15.03
N GLY A 183 -0.55 -3.25 15.18
CA GLY A 183 -1.53 -3.48 14.13
C GLY A 183 -1.31 -2.60 12.90
N VAL A 184 -0.98 -1.32 13.12
CA VAL A 184 -0.63 -0.41 12.02
C VAL A 184 0.63 -0.88 11.29
N GLU A 185 1.68 -1.29 12.01
CA GLU A 185 2.91 -1.80 11.38
C GLU A 185 2.69 -3.15 10.67
N LEU A 186 1.77 -3.99 11.16
CA LEU A 186 1.35 -5.21 10.44
C LEU A 186 0.65 -4.86 9.12
N ALA A 187 -0.26 -3.89 9.10
CA ALA A 187 -0.89 -3.43 7.86
C ALA A 187 0.14 -2.89 6.84
N GLU A 188 1.14 -2.13 7.31
CA GLU A 188 2.24 -1.66 6.46
C GLU A 188 3.09 -2.83 5.92
N ALA A 189 3.38 -3.84 6.74
CA ALA A 189 4.09 -5.04 6.32
C ALA A 189 3.29 -5.82 5.26
N LEU A 190 1.97 -5.97 5.43
CA LEU A 190 1.09 -6.59 4.44
C LEU A 190 1.10 -5.82 3.11
N ALA A 191 1.04 -4.49 3.17
CA ALA A 191 1.12 -3.64 1.96
C ALA A 191 2.45 -3.82 1.23
N GLU A 192 3.56 -3.98 1.96
CA GLU A 192 4.87 -4.23 1.37
C GLU A 192 4.96 -5.63 0.74
N ILE A 193 4.36 -6.65 1.38
CA ILE A 193 4.29 -8.02 0.82
C ILE A 193 3.54 -8.02 -0.52
N VAL A 194 2.37 -7.35 -0.59
CA VAL A 194 1.62 -7.23 -1.85
C VAL A 194 2.41 -6.45 -2.89
N HIS A 195 3.07 -5.37 -2.50
CA HIS A 195 3.91 -4.61 -3.43
C HIS A 195 5.08 -5.45 -3.96
N LYS A 196 5.69 -6.30 -3.12
CA LYS A 196 6.70 -7.27 -3.57
C LYS A 196 6.12 -8.25 -4.58
N GLN A 197 4.91 -8.79 -4.33
CA GLN A 197 4.24 -9.67 -5.27
C GLN A 197 3.98 -8.99 -6.63
N ILE A 198 3.54 -7.73 -6.61
CA ILE A 198 3.33 -6.93 -7.83
C ILE A 198 4.64 -6.79 -8.63
N ARG A 199 5.76 -6.52 -7.96
CA ARG A 199 7.07 -6.41 -8.64
C ARG A 199 7.53 -7.75 -9.23
N LEU A 200 7.23 -8.86 -8.56
CA LEU A 200 7.49 -10.22 -9.08
C LEU A 200 6.62 -10.50 -10.32
N ASP A 201 5.33 -10.23 -10.25
CA ASP A 201 4.39 -10.44 -11.36
C ASP A 201 4.77 -9.58 -12.60
N LEU A 202 5.29 -8.38 -12.36
CA LEU A 202 5.75 -7.46 -13.42
C LEU A 202 7.17 -7.75 -13.92
N GLY A 203 7.86 -8.73 -13.35
CA GLY A 203 9.23 -9.09 -13.76
C GLY A 203 10.28 -8.00 -13.48
N ILE A 204 10.01 -7.09 -12.54
CA ILE A 204 10.92 -5.97 -12.18
C ILE A 204 11.62 -6.18 -10.84
N ALA A 205 11.43 -7.32 -10.21
CA ALA A 205 12.03 -7.64 -8.91
C ALA A 205 13.46 -8.20 -8.99
N GLU A 206 13.98 -8.46 -10.19
CA GLU A 206 15.29 -9.13 -10.39
C GLU A 206 16.48 -8.35 -9.83
N HIS A 207 16.35 -7.03 -9.73
CA HIS A 207 17.42 -6.12 -9.27
C HIS A 207 17.19 -5.56 -7.87
N GLU A 208 16.24 -6.12 -7.14
CA GLU A 208 15.96 -5.67 -5.78
C GLU A 208 16.97 -6.24 -4.78
N GLY A 209 17.25 -5.45 -3.74
CA GLY A 209 17.89 -5.99 -2.56
C GLY A 209 16.99 -7.04 -1.87
N HIS A 210 17.61 -8.11 -1.37
CA HIS A 210 16.89 -9.24 -0.75
C HIS A 210 16.73 -9.09 0.77
N SER A 211 17.32 -8.05 1.35
CA SER A 211 17.27 -7.84 2.79
C SER A 211 16.06 -6.97 3.21
N LEU A 212 15.57 -7.20 4.43
CA LEU A 212 14.58 -6.32 5.05
C LEU A 212 15.02 -4.84 5.03
N ARG A 213 16.31 -4.59 5.21
CA ARG A 213 16.87 -3.23 5.13
C ARG A 213 16.68 -2.60 3.75
N ASP A 214 16.82 -3.36 2.67
CA ASP A 214 16.63 -2.84 1.31
C ASP A 214 15.17 -2.50 1.07
N VAL A 215 14.25 -3.32 1.56
CA VAL A 215 12.80 -3.04 1.53
C VAL A 215 12.49 -1.76 2.32
N GLN A 216 12.99 -1.64 3.55
CA GLN A 216 12.80 -0.45 4.41
C GLN A 216 13.41 0.81 3.80
N MET A 217 14.48 0.69 3.05
CA MET A 217 15.15 1.78 2.33
C MET A 217 14.55 2.03 0.94
N LYS A 218 13.47 1.31 0.58
CA LYS A 218 12.78 1.39 -0.72
C LYS A 218 13.74 1.24 -1.91
N ARG A 219 14.69 0.29 -1.81
CA ARG A 219 15.67 -0.03 -2.86
C ARG A 219 15.06 -1.00 -3.87
N TYR A 220 13.97 -0.59 -4.48
CA TYR A 220 13.23 -1.34 -5.50
C TYR A 220 12.55 -0.37 -6.47
N HIS A 221 12.06 -0.88 -7.60
CA HIS A 221 11.31 -0.11 -8.57
C HIS A 221 9.86 0.07 -8.14
N GLY A 222 9.31 1.25 -8.44
CA GLY A 222 7.91 1.55 -8.18
C GLY A 222 7.66 2.13 -6.79
N CYS A 223 6.46 2.66 -6.64
CA CYS A 223 6.01 3.28 -5.40
C CYS A 223 4.50 3.08 -5.21
N ARG A 224 4.08 2.99 -3.95
CA ARG A 224 2.68 2.99 -3.53
C ARG A 224 2.26 4.41 -3.19
N TYR A 225 1.04 4.78 -3.59
CA TYR A 225 0.42 6.05 -3.24
C TYR A 225 -1.00 5.80 -2.74
N SER A 226 -1.29 6.27 -1.54
CA SER A 226 -2.63 6.20 -0.95
C SER A 226 -3.35 7.54 -1.17
N PHE A 227 -4.63 7.49 -1.49
CA PHE A 227 -5.44 8.70 -1.64
C PHE A 227 -5.56 9.46 -0.30
N GLY A 228 -5.72 10.79 -0.39
CA GLY A 228 -5.69 11.69 0.78
C GLY A 228 -4.30 12.26 1.10
N TYR A 229 -3.25 11.86 0.38
CA TYR A 229 -1.90 12.41 0.52
C TYR A 229 -1.60 13.47 -0.57
N PRO A 230 -0.61 14.35 -0.37
CA PRO A 230 -0.37 15.49 -1.26
C PRO A 230 -0.27 15.17 -2.75
N ALA A 231 0.32 14.04 -3.14
CA ALA A 231 0.45 13.65 -4.55
C ALA A 231 -0.86 13.13 -5.18
N CYS A 232 -1.83 12.71 -4.35
CA CYS A 232 -3.16 12.22 -4.75
C CYS A 232 -4.21 12.61 -3.68
N PRO A 233 -4.57 13.89 -3.58
CA PRO A 233 -5.31 14.44 -2.43
C PRO A 233 -6.78 14.04 -2.36
N ALA A 234 -7.39 13.62 -3.46
CA ALA A 234 -8.80 13.24 -3.54
C ALA A 234 -9.06 11.93 -2.78
N LEU A 235 -9.43 12.01 -1.50
CA LEU A 235 -9.68 10.83 -0.66
C LEU A 235 -10.85 9.98 -1.19
N GLU A 236 -11.83 10.61 -1.80
CA GLU A 236 -13.00 9.98 -2.46
C GLU A 236 -12.60 9.01 -3.57
N ASP A 237 -11.44 9.16 -4.19
CA ASP A 237 -10.92 8.24 -5.20
C ASP A 237 -10.59 6.85 -4.64
N THR A 238 -10.49 6.70 -3.31
CA THR A 238 -10.44 5.39 -2.64
C THR A 238 -11.60 4.49 -3.05
N LYS A 239 -12.77 5.09 -3.35
CA LYS A 239 -13.96 4.35 -3.80
C LYS A 239 -13.69 3.50 -5.05
N VAL A 240 -12.86 3.98 -5.96
CA VAL A 240 -12.51 3.24 -7.19
C VAL A 240 -11.79 1.92 -6.86
N ILE A 241 -10.91 1.94 -5.85
CA ILE A 241 -10.24 0.71 -5.39
C ILE A 241 -11.29 -0.27 -4.84
N PHE A 242 -12.26 0.22 -4.07
CA PHE A 242 -13.35 -0.60 -3.53
C PHE A 242 -14.25 -1.15 -4.64
N ASP A 243 -14.63 -0.32 -5.61
CA ASP A 243 -15.47 -0.74 -6.74
C ASP A 243 -14.80 -1.83 -7.59
N LEU A 244 -13.49 -1.83 -7.71
CA LEU A 244 -12.74 -2.77 -8.55
C LEU A 244 -12.25 -3.99 -7.78
N LEU A 245 -11.73 -3.82 -6.57
CA LEU A 245 -11.19 -4.92 -5.78
C LEU A 245 -12.24 -5.63 -4.92
N LYS A 246 -13.43 -5.04 -4.70
CA LYS A 246 -14.53 -5.59 -3.89
C LYS A 246 -14.09 -6.09 -2.51
N PRO A 247 -13.37 -5.29 -1.71
CA PRO A 247 -12.87 -5.72 -0.41
C PRO A 247 -14.00 -5.98 0.60
N GLU A 248 -15.22 -5.51 0.34
CA GLU A 248 -16.40 -5.78 1.15
C GLU A 248 -16.72 -7.27 1.26
N GLU A 249 -16.39 -8.07 0.25
CA GLU A 249 -16.50 -9.53 0.27
C GLU A 249 -15.65 -10.17 1.39
N PHE A 250 -14.68 -9.42 1.92
CA PHE A 250 -13.75 -9.84 2.96
C PHE A 250 -13.91 -9.05 4.26
N GLY A 251 -15.05 -8.34 4.41
CA GLY A 251 -15.34 -7.55 5.61
C GLY A 251 -14.56 -6.24 5.73
N ILE A 252 -14.00 -5.73 4.63
CA ILE A 252 -13.34 -4.42 4.60
C ILE A 252 -14.31 -3.43 3.96
N HIS A 253 -14.67 -2.36 4.67
CA HIS A 253 -15.70 -1.42 4.26
C HIS A 253 -15.17 0.00 4.19
N LEU A 254 -15.78 0.82 3.34
CA LEU A 254 -15.52 2.25 3.22
C LEU A 254 -16.68 3.02 3.86
N SER A 255 -16.38 3.96 4.76
CA SER A 255 -17.38 4.83 5.34
C SER A 255 -17.83 5.90 4.35
N GLU A 256 -18.90 6.65 4.69
CA GLU A 256 -19.36 7.81 3.91
C GLU A 256 -18.30 8.92 3.79
N THR A 257 -17.36 8.97 4.73
CA THR A 257 -16.23 9.90 4.74
C THR A 257 -14.94 9.28 4.17
N PHE A 258 -15.05 8.16 3.47
CA PHE A 258 -13.95 7.43 2.83
C PHE A 258 -12.88 6.93 3.80
N GLN A 259 -13.24 6.66 5.06
CA GLN A 259 -12.38 5.96 6.00
C GLN A 259 -12.55 4.44 5.83
N ILE A 260 -11.43 3.72 5.89
CA ILE A 260 -11.42 2.26 5.72
C ILE A 260 -11.64 1.60 7.08
N HIS A 261 -12.50 0.59 7.12
CA HIS A 261 -12.72 -0.28 8.27
C HIS A 261 -12.54 -1.74 7.85
N PRO A 262 -11.83 -2.58 8.64
CA PRO A 262 -11.20 -2.32 9.94
C PRO A 262 -10.10 -1.25 9.86
N GLU A 263 -9.76 -0.62 11.00
CA GLU A 263 -8.82 0.51 11.04
C GLU A 263 -7.41 0.13 10.56
N GLN A 264 -6.93 -1.09 10.89
CA GLN A 264 -5.63 -1.61 10.43
C GLN A 264 -5.74 -2.15 9.01
N SER A 265 -6.19 -1.29 8.12
CA SER A 265 -6.31 -1.55 6.67
C SER A 265 -5.73 -0.40 5.88
N THR A 266 -5.20 -0.69 4.71
CA THR A 266 -4.70 0.36 3.81
C THR A 266 -4.94 -0.02 2.35
N THR A 267 -5.12 1.01 1.52
CA THR A 267 -5.25 0.90 0.07
C THR A 267 -4.20 1.76 -0.61
N ALA A 268 -3.82 1.37 -1.81
CA ALA A 268 -2.94 2.19 -2.63
C ALA A 268 -3.12 1.90 -4.12
N ILE A 269 -2.81 2.90 -4.93
CA ILE A 269 -2.40 2.72 -6.32
C ILE A 269 -0.90 2.45 -6.34
N VAL A 270 -0.44 1.56 -7.22
CA VAL A 270 0.96 1.18 -7.34
C VAL A 270 1.44 1.44 -8.75
N MET A 271 2.45 2.28 -8.84
CA MET A 271 3.11 2.62 -10.10
C MET A 271 4.48 1.96 -10.17
N HIS A 272 4.74 1.25 -11.27
CA HIS A 272 5.94 0.43 -11.45
C HIS A 272 7.11 1.16 -12.11
N HIS A 273 6.97 2.45 -12.40
CA HIS A 273 8.03 3.24 -13.04
C HIS A 273 9.27 3.33 -12.15
N LYS A 274 10.46 3.16 -12.74
CA LYS A 274 11.74 3.15 -12.00
C LYS A 274 12.03 4.44 -11.22
N GLU A 275 11.47 5.58 -11.68
CA GLU A 275 11.62 6.88 -11.03
C GLU A 275 10.45 7.23 -10.11
N ALA A 276 9.48 6.32 -9.96
CA ALA A 276 8.38 6.52 -9.03
C ALA A 276 8.91 6.55 -7.59
N LEU A 277 8.66 7.66 -6.91
CA LEU A 277 9.07 7.88 -5.52
C LEU A 277 8.03 8.79 -4.86
N TYR A 278 7.99 8.76 -3.54
CA TYR A 278 7.12 9.67 -2.80
C TYR A 278 7.62 11.12 -2.92
N PHE A 279 6.71 12.04 -3.21
CA PHE A 279 6.98 13.48 -3.28
C PHE A 279 5.79 14.29 -2.76
N ASN A 280 6.08 15.49 -2.29
CA ASN A 280 5.06 16.50 -1.97
C ASN A 280 4.86 17.45 -3.16
N VAL A 281 3.66 17.95 -3.32
CA VAL A 281 3.25 18.90 -4.36
C VAL A 281 3.25 20.31 -3.81
#